data_a49a1ef4105edf98b34d1816537e4c59
#
_entry.id   a49a1ef4105edf98b34d1816537e4c59
#
_cell.length_a   1.000
_cell.length_b   1.000
_cell.length_c   1.000
_cell.angle_alpha   90.00
_cell.angle_beta   90.00
_cell.angle_gamma   90.00
#
_symmetry.space_group_name_H-M   'P 1'
#
loop_
_entity.id
_entity.type
_entity.pdbx_description
1 polymer ?
#
loop_
_entity_poly.entity_id
_entity_poly.type
_entity_poly.pdbx_seq_one_letter_code
_entity_poly.pdbx_strand_id
1 'polypeptide(L)'
;MHTAIKIYKGLIEPQFDYCSAVWDGLTQQLSEKLQNRAIRVISKSSYDTSSRFLLNSLGWDNLSVRRAKQKANLMYKCINNLTPAYLCNLFAPRTPNYYFRNAKKKLMLPKPRTHYLKRSFSYHNTLYLRRVARNSYRN
;
A
#
# COMPACT_ATOMS: atom_id res chain seq x y z
N MET A 1 19.63 -12.64 18.47
CA MET A 1 18.32 -12.18 17.98
C MET A 1 18.24 -10.65 17.85
N HIS A 2 18.55 -9.90 18.88
CA HIS A 2 18.44 -8.43 18.90
C HIS A 2 19.25 -7.73 17.79
N THR A 3 20.50 -8.11 17.57
CA THR A 3 21.38 -7.56 16.53
C THR A 3 20.84 -7.83 15.12
N ALA A 4 20.36 -9.05 14.86
CA ALA A 4 19.79 -9.40 13.55
C ALA A 4 18.52 -8.58 13.23
N ILE A 5 17.68 -8.30 14.24
CA ILE A 5 16.52 -7.42 14.09
C ILE A 5 16.95 -5.99 13.74
N LYS A 6 17.98 -5.46 14.39
CA LYS A 6 18.51 -4.11 14.10
C LYS A 6 19.06 -4.02 12.67
N ILE A 7 19.81 -5.03 12.23
CA ILE A 7 20.32 -5.12 10.86
C ILE A 7 19.17 -5.17 9.85
N TYR A 8 18.17 -6.00 10.09
CA TYR A 8 17.01 -6.10 9.21
C TYR A 8 16.29 -4.76 9.10
N LYS A 9 15.94 -4.13 10.24
CA LYS A 9 15.22 -2.85 10.26
C LYS A 9 16.04 -1.68 9.71
N GLY A 10 17.35 -1.68 9.87
CA GLY A 10 18.22 -0.60 9.40
C GLY A 10 18.64 -0.70 7.93
N LEU A 11 18.82 -1.90 7.40
CA LEU A 11 19.39 -2.10 6.07
C LEU A 11 18.41 -2.71 5.05
N ILE A 12 17.59 -3.66 5.49
CA ILE A 12 16.75 -4.45 4.57
C ILE A 12 15.35 -3.85 4.46
N GLU A 13 14.72 -3.54 5.57
CA GLU A 13 13.36 -3.01 5.61
C GLU A 13 13.19 -1.70 4.83
N PRO A 14 14.12 -0.72 4.91
CA PRO A 14 14.02 0.51 4.12
C PRO A 14 14.05 0.27 2.60
N GLN A 15 14.71 -0.79 2.13
CA GLN A 15 14.72 -1.15 0.71
C GLN A 15 13.33 -1.58 0.22
N PHE A 16 12.54 -2.24 1.07
CA PHE A 16 11.16 -2.60 0.74
C PHE A 16 10.20 -1.41 0.81
N ASP A 17 10.51 -0.43 1.66
CA ASP A 17 9.69 0.77 1.84
C ASP A 17 9.96 1.82 0.78
N TYR A 18 11.18 1.86 0.23
CA TYR A 18 11.55 2.82 -0.79
C TYR A 18 10.64 2.71 -2.01
N CYS A 19 9.96 3.81 -2.35
CA CYS A 19 9.03 3.90 -3.46
C CYS A 19 7.96 2.79 -3.51
N SER A 20 7.60 2.20 -2.36
CA SER A 20 6.68 1.06 -2.28
C SER A 20 5.32 1.34 -2.92
N ALA A 21 4.85 2.59 -2.88
CA ALA A 21 3.61 3.02 -3.53
C ALA A 21 3.66 2.89 -5.06
N VAL A 22 4.85 2.98 -5.67
CA VAL A 22 5.06 2.89 -7.13
C VAL A 22 5.33 1.46 -7.56
N TRP A 23 6.19 0.73 -6.83
CA TRP A 23 6.67 -0.61 -7.20
C TRP A 23 5.76 -1.76 -6.81
N ASP A 24 4.72 -1.52 -6.03
CA ASP A 24 3.88 -2.56 -5.42
C ASP A 24 3.26 -3.57 -6.42
N GLY A 25 3.00 -3.15 -7.64
CA GLY A 25 2.41 -4.02 -8.66
C GLY A 25 3.36 -5.02 -9.33
N LEU A 26 4.68 -4.85 -9.18
CA LEU A 26 5.67 -5.59 -9.95
C LEU A 26 6.38 -6.72 -9.18
N THR A 27 6.51 -6.60 -7.86
CA THR A 27 7.40 -7.47 -7.07
C THR A 27 6.80 -7.99 -5.77
N GLN A 28 5.47 -7.96 -5.61
CA GLN A 28 4.83 -8.33 -4.34
C GLN A 28 5.21 -9.74 -3.87
N GLN A 29 5.09 -10.74 -4.74
CA GLN A 29 5.40 -12.14 -4.38
C GLN A 29 6.86 -12.33 -3.99
N LEU A 30 7.79 -11.68 -4.71
CA LEU A 30 9.22 -11.81 -4.44
C LEU A 30 9.59 -11.16 -3.10
N SER A 31 9.07 -9.96 -2.84
CA SER A 31 9.35 -9.23 -1.60
C SER A 31 8.76 -9.94 -0.37
N GLU A 32 7.59 -10.55 -0.48
CA GLU A 32 7.00 -11.38 0.59
C GLU A 32 7.85 -12.64 0.84
N LYS A 33 8.33 -13.31 -0.20
CA LYS A 33 9.25 -14.44 -0.05
C LYS A 33 10.55 -14.05 0.67
N LEU A 34 11.12 -12.88 0.32
CA LEU A 34 12.32 -12.35 0.96
C LEU A 34 12.07 -12.00 2.44
N GLN A 35 10.96 -11.37 2.76
CA GLN A 35 10.58 -11.09 4.15
C GLN A 35 10.45 -12.38 4.94
N ASN A 36 9.75 -13.37 4.40
CA ASN A 36 9.54 -14.66 5.05
C ASN A 36 10.87 -15.41 5.28
N ARG A 37 11.81 -15.31 4.35
CA ARG A 37 13.15 -15.89 4.52
C ARG A 37 13.94 -15.15 5.61
N ALA A 38 13.92 -13.82 5.58
CA ALA A 38 14.60 -13.01 6.58
C ALA A 38 14.11 -13.30 8.02
N ILE A 39 12.82 -13.43 8.21
CA ILE A 39 12.21 -13.74 9.51
C ILE A 39 12.67 -15.10 10.04
N ARG A 40 12.71 -16.14 9.19
CA ARG A 40 13.19 -17.45 9.59
C ARG A 40 14.66 -17.42 10.02
N VAL A 41 15.50 -16.68 9.31
CA VAL A 41 16.91 -16.48 9.68
C VAL A 41 17.03 -15.77 11.04
N ILE A 42 16.25 -14.70 11.26
CA ILE A 42 16.25 -13.93 12.50
C ILE A 42 15.78 -14.75 13.69
N SER A 43 14.71 -15.52 13.51
CA SER A 43 14.11 -16.34 14.57
C SER A 43 14.82 -17.70 14.75
N LYS A 44 15.79 -18.03 13.87
CA LYS A 44 16.47 -19.34 13.82
C LYS A 44 15.47 -20.51 13.75
N SER A 45 14.35 -20.32 13.06
CA SER A 45 13.27 -21.26 12.93
C SER A 45 13.46 -22.17 11.73
N SER A 46 12.92 -23.41 11.81
CA SER A 46 12.90 -24.36 10.70
C SER A 46 12.09 -23.79 9.50
N TYR A 47 12.37 -24.32 8.31
CA TYR A 47 11.68 -23.96 7.08
C TYR A 47 10.17 -24.24 7.15
N ASP A 48 9.76 -25.27 7.88
CA ASP A 48 8.37 -25.71 8.02
C ASP A 48 7.53 -24.80 8.93
N THR A 49 8.19 -23.91 9.69
CA THR A 49 7.48 -23.00 10.59
C THR A 49 6.69 -21.95 9.77
N SER A 50 5.42 -21.77 10.11
CA SER A 50 4.56 -20.79 9.45
C SER A 50 5.14 -19.37 9.58
N SER A 51 5.37 -18.70 8.45
CA SER A 51 5.85 -17.31 8.41
C SER A 51 4.88 -16.33 9.10
N ARG A 52 3.57 -16.61 9.03
CA ARG A 52 2.55 -15.82 9.69
C ARG A 52 2.67 -15.85 11.21
N PHE A 53 2.95 -17.03 11.77
CA PHE A 53 3.21 -17.20 13.20
C PHE A 53 4.45 -16.41 13.63
N LEU A 54 5.54 -16.49 12.86
CA LEU A 54 6.78 -15.78 13.13
C LEU A 54 6.62 -14.25 13.04
N LEU A 55 5.85 -13.75 12.07
CA LEU A 55 5.51 -12.32 11.97
C LEU A 55 4.76 -11.84 13.22
N ASN A 56 3.76 -12.58 13.64
CA ASN A 56 2.97 -12.23 14.81
C ASN A 56 3.82 -12.27 16.10
N SER A 57 4.71 -13.24 16.27
CA SER A 57 5.58 -13.34 17.43
C SER A 57 6.59 -12.20 17.54
N LEU A 58 6.98 -11.62 16.41
CA LEU A 58 7.86 -10.44 16.33
C LEU A 58 7.08 -9.12 16.34
N GLY A 59 5.74 -9.15 16.29
CA GLY A 59 4.90 -7.97 16.17
C GLY A 59 5.07 -7.22 14.85
N TRP A 60 5.42 -7.94 13.78
CA TRP A 60 5.67 -7.34 12.47
C TRP A 60 4.48 -7.49 11.54
N ASP A 61 4.16 -6.40 10.85
CA ASP A 61 3.18 -6.43 9.77
C ASP A 61 3.74 -7.16 8.54
N ASN A 62 2.86 -7.87 7.82
CA ASN A 62 3.20 -8.35 6.48
C ASN A 62 3.46 -7.15 5.55
N LEU A 63 4.38 -7.29 4.61
CA LEU A 63 4.72 -6.22 3.64
C LEU A 63 3.52 -5.73 2.85
N SER A 64 2.57 -6.59 2.51
CA SER A 64 1.32 -6.18 1.83
C SER A 64 0.49 -5.21 2.67
N VAL A 65 0.34 -5.47 3.97
CA VAL A 65 -0.38 -4.59 4.90
C VAL A 65 0.36 -3.27 5.08
N ARG A 66 1.68 -3.34 5.27
CA ARG A 66 2.54 -2.15 5.42
C ARG A 66 2.48 -1.25 4.20
N ARG A 67 2.57 -1.81 3.00
CA ARG A 67 2.44 -1.06 1.73
C ARG A 67 1.05 -0.45 1.56
N ALA A 68 0.01 -1.17 1.93
CA ALA A 68 -1.35 -0.62 1.92
C ALA A 68 -1.48 0.60 2.83
N LYS A 69 -0.90 0.55 4.05
CA LYS A 69 -0.84 1.69 4.97
C LYS A 69 -0.07 2.88 4.37
N GLN A 70 1.09 2.63 3.76
CA GLN A 70 1.90 3.68 3.12
C GLN A 70 1.17 4.35 1.94
N LYS A 71 0.51 3.56 1.10
CA LYS A 71 -0.32 4.08 -0.01
C LYS A 71 -1.48 4.92 0.50
N ALA A 72 -2.18 4.45 1.52
CA ALA A 72 -3.30 5.19 2.12
C ALA A 72 -2.82 6.53 2.70
N ASN A 73 -1.68 6.55 3.39
CA ASN A 73 -1.08 7.76 3.94
C ASN A 73 -0.67 8.74 2.84
N LEU A 74 -0.02 8.25 1.78
CA LEU A 74 0.37 9.10 0.65
C LEU A 74 -0.86 9.70 -0.04
N MET A 75 -1.88 8.89 -0.27
CA MET A 75 -3.12 9.36 -0.87
C MET A 75 -3.83 10.39 0.00
N TYR A 76 -3.90 10.17 1.32
CA TYR A 76 -4.43 11.15 2.26
C TYR A 76 -3.69 12.48 2.16
N LYS A 77 -2.36 12.46 2.12
CA LYS A 77 -1.54 13.65 1.94
C LYS A 77 -1.83 14.35 0.60
N CYS A 78 -1.98 13.60 -0.49
CA CYS A 78 -2.30 14.16 -1.80
C CYS A 78 -3.67 14.86 -1.80
N ILE A 79 -4.70 14.25 -1.21
CA ILE A 79 -6.06 14.81 -1.16
C ILE A 79 -6.12 16.08 -0.31
N ASN A 80 -5.29 16.17 0.74
CA ASN A 80 -5.23 17.33 1.62
C ASN A 80 -4.18 18.37 1.21
N ASN A 81 -3.64 18.30 -0.01
CA ASN A 81 -2.62 19.22 -0.53
C ASN A 81 -1.34 19.30 0.32
N LEU A 82 -0.97 18.21 0.99
CA LEU A 82 0.24 18.10 1.81
C LEU A 82 1.44 17.54 1.01
N THR A 83 1.30 17.44 -0.31
CA THR A 83 2.32 16.94 -1.25
C THR A 83 2.49 17.93 -2.40
N PRO A 84 3.58 17.82 -3.18
CA PRO A 84 3.76 18.66 -4.37
C PRO A 84 2.56 18.59 -5.34
N ALA A 85 2.28 19.70 -6.03
CA ALA A 85 1.10 19.86 -6.87
C ALA A 85 0.92 18.76 -7.93
N TYR A 86 2.01 18.25 -8.50
CA TYR A 86 1.95 17.18 -9.50
C TYR A 86 1.41 15.84 -8.95
N LEU A 87 1.58 15.57 -7.64
CA LEU A 87 0.98 14.40 -6.98
C LEU A 87 -0.48 14.66 -6.62
N CYS A 88 -0.81 15.87 -6.17
CA CYS A 88 -2.19 16.25 -5.86
C CYS A 88 -3.08 16.14 -7.12
N ASN A 89 -2.57 16.55 -8.27
CA ASN A 89 -3.28 16.52 -9.55
C ASN A 89 -3.63 15.09 -10.04
N LEU A 90 -2.99 14.05 -9.48
CA LEU A 90 -3.36 12.67 -9.77
C LEU A 90 -4.75 12.28 -9.23
N PHE A 91 -5.26 13.02 -8.24
CA PHE A 91 -6.52 12.76 -7.55
C PHE A 91 -7.52 13.90 -7.76
N ALA A 92 -7.88 14.14 -9.02
CA ALA A 92 -8.85 15.18 -9.35
C ALA A 92 -10.25 14.85 -8.78
N PRO A 93 -10.94 15.82 -8.16
CA PRO A 93 -12.32 15.65 -7.76
C PRO A 93 -13.22 15.48 -9.00
N ARG A 94 -14.24 14.65 -8.87
CA ARG A 94 -15.24 14.51 -9.94
C ARG A 94 -16.17 15.72 -9.92
N THR A 95 -16.23 16.45 -11.01
CA THR A 95 -17.25 17.49 -11.26
C THR A 95 -18.45 16.83 -11.93
N PRO A 96 -19.56 16.57 -11.22
CA PRO A 96 -20.76 16.00 -11.84
C PRO A 96 -21.57 17.11 -12.49
N ASN A 97 -22.19 16.82 -13.64
CA ASN A 97 -23.13 17.72 -14.30
C ASN A 97 -24.43 17.93 -13.50
N TYR A 98 -24.68 17.06 -12.51
CA TYR A 98 -25.84 17.11 -11.62
C TYR A 98 -25.43 17.04 -10.17
N TYR A 99 -26.15 17.75 -9.28
CA TYR A 99 -25.92 17.72 -7.83
C TYR A 99 -26.44 16.41 -7.21
N PHE A 100 -25.55 15.43 -7.05
CA PHE A 100 -25.85 14.24 -6.27
C PHE A 100 -25.44 14.41 -4.82
N ARG A 101 -26.16 13.78 -3.88
CA ARG A 101 -25.70 13.63 -2.50
C ARG A 101 -24.26 13.10 -2.49
N ASN A 102 -23.35 13.75 -1.76
CA ASN A 102 -21.92 13.38 -1.65
C ASN A 102 -21.09 13.49 -2.96
N ALA A 103 -21.52 14.26 -3.96
CA ALA A 103 -20.74 14.45 -5.19
C ALA A 103 -19.33 15.02 -4.94
N LYS A 104 -19.20 15.93 -3.96
CA LYS A 104 -17.92 16.58 -3.60
C LYS A 104 -16.83 15.64 -3.08
N LYS A 105 -17.18 14.43 -2.61
CA LYS A 105 -16.23 13.44 -2.06
C LYS A 105 -15.78 12.37 -3.07
N LYS A 106 -16.27 12.42 -4.32
CA LYS A 106 -15.94 11.42 -5.33
C LYS A 106 -14.75 11.87 -6.18
N LEU A 107 -13.73 11.05 -6.26
CA LEU A 107 -12.59 11.26 -7.15
C LEU A 107 -12.88 10.76 -8.56
N MET A 108 -12.28 11.41 -9.55
CA MET A 108 -12.33 10.98 -10.94
C MET A 108 -11.47 9.72 -11.09
N LEU A 109 -12.06 8.65 -11.60
CA LEU A 109 -11.32 7.41 -11.88
C LEU A 109 -10.74 7.52 -13.30
N PRO A 110 -9.41 7.49 -13.46
CA PRO A 110 -8.81 7.44 -14.78
C PRO A 110 -9.32 6.24 -15.57
N LYS A 111 -9.50 6.38 -16.90
CA LYS A 111 -9.84 5.25 -17.78
C LYS A 111 -8.55 4.59 -18.26
N PRO A 112 -8.14 3.44 -17.71
CA PRO A 112 -6.89 2.82 -18.10
C PRO A 112 -7.04 2.13 -19.46
N ARG A 113 -6.18 2.49 -20.40
CA ARG A 113 -6.09 1.83 -21.72
C ARG A 113 -5.20 0.58 -21.67
N THR A 114 -4.25 0.51 -20.74
CA THR A 114 -3.28 -0.57 -20.62
C THR A 114 -3.37 -1.28 -19.27
N HIS A 115 -2.88 -2.52 -19.22
CA HIS A 115 -2.80 -3.28 -17.98
C HIS A 115 -1.85 -2.63 -16.94
N TYR A 116 -0.81 -1.93 -17.41
CA TYR A 116 0.11 -1.19 -16.54
C TYR A 116 -0.58 -0.01 -15.84
N LEU A 117 -1.42 0.75 -16.55
CA LEU A 117 -2.19 1.84 -15.95
C LEU A 117 -3.17 1.35 -14.87
N LYS A 118 -3.72 0.14 -14.99
CA LYS A 118 -4.57 -0.47 -13.95
C LYS A 118 -3.82 -0.74 -12.65
N ARG A 119 -2.49 -0.93 -12.72
CA ARG A 119 -1.61 -1.13 -11.56
C ARG A 119 -1.04 0.18 -11.02
N SER A 120 -1.27 1.31 -11.70
CA SER A 120 -0.75 2.61 -11.26
C SER A 120 -1.29 3.01 -9.90
N PHE A 121 -0.49 3.75 -9.16
CA PHE A 121 -0.83 4.29 -7.84
C PHE A 121 -2.16 5.04 -7.85
N SER A 122 -2.36 5.94 -8.81
CA SER A 122 -3.57 6.77 -8.90
C SER A 122 -4.83 5.92 -9.17
N TYR A 123 -4.78 4.99 -10.12
CA TYR A 123 -5.94 4.14 -10.45
C TYR A 123 -6.31 3.20 -9.30
N HIS A 124 -5.32 2.46 -8.79
CA HIS A 124 -5.56 1.46 -7.76
C HIS A 124 -6.12 2.07 -6.47
N ASN A 125 -5.56 3.20 -6.04
CA ASN A 125 -6.01 3.85 -4.82
C ASN A 125 -7.36 4.55 -4.96
N THR A 126 -7.64 5.18 -6.12
CA THR A 126 -8.96 5.75 -6.39
C THR A 126 -10.04 4.66 -6.40
N LEU A 127 -9.72 3.48 -6.96
CA LEU A 127 -10.63 2.33 -6.96
C LEU A 127 -10.86 1.80 -5.53
N TYR A 128 -9.81 1.73 -4.72
CA TYR A 128 -9.89 1.30 -3.33
C TYR A 128 -10.81 2.21 -2.50
N LEU A 129 -10.64 3.53 -2.59
CA LEU A 129 -11.53 4.49 -1.93
C LEU A 129 -12.99 4.33 -2.34
N ARG A 130 -13.25 4.12 -3.63
CA ARG A 130 -14.62 3.88 -4.10
C ARG A 130 -15.25 2.64 -3.47
N ARG A 131 -14.47 1.57 -3.26
CA ARG A 131 -14.94 0.35 -2.61
C ARG A 131 -15.23 0.58 -1.13
N VAL A 132 -14.31 1.22 -0.42
CA VAL A 132 -14.47 1.55 1.01
C VAL A 132 -15.69 2.44 1.22
N ALA A 133 -15.84 3.50 0.42
CA ALA A 133 -17.00 4.39 0.49
C ALA A 133 -18.33 3.64 0.25
N ARG A 134 -18.39 2.66 -0.67
CA ARG A 134 -19.61 1.86 -0.88
C ARG A 134 -19.97 0.99 0.31
N ASN A 135 -18.97 0.40 0.97
CA ASN A 135 -19.21 -0.49 2.12
C ASN A 135 -19.65 0.30 3.35
N SER A 136 -19.16 1.53 3.53
CA SER A 136 -19.55 2.44 4.62
C SER A 136 -21.00 2.93 4.54
N TYR A 137 -21.67 2.78 3.40
CA TYR A 137 -23.09 3.14 3.22
C TYR A 137 -24.05 1.93 3.29
N ARG A 138 -23.53 0.72 3.49
CA ARG A 138 -24.33 -0.49 3.61
C ARG A 138 -24.57 -0.95 5.06
N ASN A 139 -23.84 -0.34 5.98
CA ASN A 139 -24.05 -0.46 7.44
C ASN A 139 -24.70 0.83 7.95
#